data_f97a17a008c9e34097a0e860d96d7403
#
_entry.id   f97a17a008c9e34097a0e860d96d7403
#
_cell.length_a   1.000
_cell.length_b   1.000
_cell.length_c   1.000
_cell.angle_alpha   90.00
_cell.angle_beta   90.00
_cell.angle_gamma   90.00
#
_symmetry.space_group_name_H-M   'P 1'
#
loop_
_entity.id
_entity.type
_entity.pdbx_description
1 polymer ?
#
loop_
_entity_poly.entity_id
_entity_poly.type
_entity_poly.pdbx_seq_one_letter_code
_entity_poly.pdbx_strand_id
1 'polypeptide(L)'
;MPAKIIKKKVAFWGTGRRKKSTARVRLIPGGNGAIVINKRPIDGYFGLETLKLIVNQPLVLTETQAKFDIFVNVKGGGTTGQAGAIRHGISRALVNADPIYRAELKKAGFLTRDPRMKERKKYGLKKARKAPQFSKR
;
A
#
# COMPACT_ATOMS: atom_id res chain seq x y z
N MET A 1 11.06 -33.34 -11.15
CA MET A 1 11.44 -32.89 -10.90
C MET A 1 11.58 -32.73 -10.12
N PRO A 2 11.84 -32.72 -9.91
CA PRO A 2 12.09 -32.44 -9.16
C PRO A 2 12.01 -31.69 -8.57
N ALA A 3 11.67 -31.59 -8.34
CA ALA A 3 11.63 -30.93 -7.89
C ALA A 3 11.84 -30.67 -7.20
N LYS A 4 11.83 -30.97 -7.10
CA LYS A 4 12.25 -30.60 -6.47
C LYS A 4 12.88 -29.77 -6.30
N ILE A 5 12.96 -29.81 -6.94
CA ILE A 5 13.74 -28.61 -6.92
C ILE A 5 12.83 -27.50 -6.55
N ILE A 6 12.78 -27.28 -5.33
CA ILE A 6 12.08 -26.13 -4.85
C ILE A 6 13.06 -25.00 -5.00
N LYS A 7 13.05 -24.42 -6.17
CA LYS A 7 13.67 -23.13 -6.27
C LYS A 7 12.85 -22.20 -5.41
N LYS A 8 13.44 -21.72 -4.37
CA LYS A 8 12.84 -20.60 -3.68
C LYS A 8 12.62 -19.52 -4.70
N LYS A 9 11.38 -19.19 -4.94
CA LYS A 9 11.07 -18.06 -5.80
C LYS A 9 11.64 -16.82 -5.14
N VAL A 10 12.39 -16.04 -5.90
CA VAL A 10 12.88 -14.76 -5.44
C VAL A 10 11.66 -13.88 -5.18
N ALA A 11 11.62 -13.27 -4.04
CA ALA A 11 10.55 -12.36 -3.69
C ALA A 11 11.14 -11.11 -3.08
N PHE A 12 10.54 -9.97 -3.39
CA PHE A 12 10.95 -8.69 -2.84
C PHE A 12 9.86 -8.19 -1.91
N TRP A 13 10.24 -7.88 -0.70
CA TRP A 13 9.30 -7.52 0.35
C TRP A 13 9.29 -6.02 0.61
N GLY A 14 8.12 -5.51 0.92
CA GLY A 14 7.97 -4.15 1.41
C GLY A 14 6.83 -4.10 2.42
N THR A 15 7.01 -3.34 3.47
CA THR A 15 5.98 -3.13 4.46
C THR A 15 5.48 -1.71 4.34
N GLY A 16 4.18 -1.56 4.14
CA GLY A 16 3.55 -0.25 4.06
C GLY A 16 2.64 -0.03 5.25
N ARG A 17 2.52 1.23 5.64
CA ARG A 17 1.65 1.61 6.76
C ARG A 17 0.93 2.90 6.45
N ARG A 18 -0.30 2.95 6.84
CA ARG A 18 -1.09 4.17 6.79
C ARG A 18 -2.19 4.10 7.84
N LYS A 19 -2.30 5.14 8.66
CA LYS A 19 -3.21 5.15 9.79
C LYS A 19 -2.94 3.93 10.66
N LYS A 20 -3.95 3.10 10.89
CA LYS A 20 -3.78 1.88 11.68
C LYS A 20 -3.58 0.65 10.82
N SER A 21 -3.48 0.82 9.50
CA SER A 21 -3.32 -0.29 8.58
C SER A 21 -1.84 -0.63 8.38
N THR A 22 -1.54 -1.91 8.32
CA THR A 22 -0.21 -2.42 8.00
C THR A 22 -0.33 -3.41 6.88
N ALA A 23 0.42 -3.20 5.80
CA ALA A 23 0.43 -4.09 4.64
C ALA A 23 1.81 -4.69 4.47
N ARG A 24 1.85 -6.01 4.35
CA ARG A 24 3.08 -6.72 4.01
C ARG A 24 2.96 -7.15 2.56
N VAL A 25 3.80 -6.59 1.72
CA VAL A 25 3.73 -6.78 0.27
C VAL A 25 4.88 -7.65 -0.18
N ARG A 26 4.58 -8.62 -1.02
CA ARG A 26 5.57 -9.49 -1.64
C ARG A 26 5.44 -9.40 -3.15
N LEU A 27 6.51 -9.00 -3.81
CA LEU A 27 6.58 -8.95 -5.27
C LEU A 27 7.33 -10.17 -5.78
N ILE A 28 6.74 -10.87 -6.72
CA ILE A 28 7.38 -12.02 -7.36
C ILE A 28 7.61 -11.66 -8.82
N PRO A 29 8.88 -11.59 -9.26
CA PRO A 29 9.18 -11.25 -10.67
C PRO A 29 8.74 -12.35 -11.63
N GLY A 30 8.56 -11.98 -12.87
CA GLY A 30 8.15 -12.92 -13.90
C GLY A 30 6.67 -13.21 -13.90
N GLY A 31 5.88 -12.42 -13.20
CA GLY A 31 4.45 -12.62 -13.11
C GLY A 31 3.68 -11.93 -14.24
N ASN A 32 2.37 -12.01 -14.14
CA ASN A 32 1.45 -11.48 -15.14
C ASN A 32 0.70 -10.23 -14.67
N GLY A 33 1.08 -9.68 -13.53
CA GLY A 33 0.42 -8.50 -12.99
C GLY A 33 -0.75 -8.80 -12.07
N ALA A 34 -0.86 -10.02 -11.57
CA ALA A 34 -1.91 -10.38 -10.62
C ALA A 34 -1.65 -9.72 -9.27
N ILE A 35 -2.71 -9.19 -8.67
CA ILE A 35 -2.64 -8.61 -7.33
C ILE A 35 -3.62 -9.37 -6.46
N VAL A 36 -3.10 -10.02 -5.43
CA VAL A 36 -3.89 -10.80 -4.49
C VAL A 36 -3.74 -10.20 -3.10
N ILE A 37 -4.85 -9.85 -2.49
CA ILE A 37 -4.88 -9.20 -1.18
C ILE A 37 -5.62 -10.10 -0.22
N ASN A 38 -4.93 -10.55 0.83
CA ASN A 38 -5.49 -11.46 1.83
C ASN A 38 -6.18 -12.66 1.18
N LYS A 39 -5.49 -13.26 0.17
CA LYS A 39 -5.95 -14.42 -0.57
C LYS A 39 -7.14 -14.15 -1.49
N ARG A 40 -7.45 -12.89 -1.77
CA ARG A 40 -8.51 -12.51 -2.70
C ARG A 40 -7.94 -11.67 -3.82
N PRO A 41 -8.44 -11.79 -5.05
CA PRO A 41 -8.02 -10.86 -6.10
C PRO A 41 -8.42 -9.44 -5.72
N ILE A 42 -7.67 -8.47 -6.25
CA ILE A 42 -7.93 -7.06 -5.91
C ILE A 42 -9.37 -6.65 -6.21
N ASP A 43 -9.95 -7.16 -7.30
CA ASP A 43 -11.33 -6.83 -7.66
C ASP A 43 -12.34 -7.38 -6.65
N GLY A 44 -12.00 -8.48 -6.00
CA GLY A 44 -12.85 -9.06 -4.97
C GLY A 44 -12.63 -8.45 -3.59
N TYR A 45 -11.49 -7.81 -3.39
CA TYR A 45 -11.16 -7.23 -2.09
C TYR A 45 -11.63 -5.78 -1.96
N PHE A 46 -11.37 -4.97 -2.97
CA PHE A 46 -11.82 -3.58 -3.00
C PHE A 46 -12.97 -3.41 -3.97
N GLY A 47 -14.10 -2.93 -3.47
CA GLY A 47 -15.25 -2.69 -4.32
C GLY A 47 -15.20 -1.37 -5.07
N LEU A 48 -14.36 -0.43 -4.61
CA LEU A 48 -14.28 0.90 -5.22
C LEU A 48 -13.10 0.99 -6.17
N GLU A 49 -13.36 1.50 -7.37
CA GLU A 49 -12.30 1.68 -8.37
C GLU A 49 -11.21 2.64 -7.89
N THR A 50 -11.58 3.66 -7.11
CA THR A 50 -10.61 4.62 -6.58
C THR A 50 -9.56 3.94 -5.70
N LEU A 51 -9.96 2.94 -4.92
CA LEU A 51 -9.03 2.21 -4.07
C LEU A 51 -8.10 1.34 -4.89
N LYS A 52 -8.61 0.72 -5.95
CA LYS A 52 -7.78 -0.06 -6.86
C LYS A 52 -6.76 0.83 -7.57
N LEU A 53 -7.16 2.04 -7.96
CA LEU A 53 -6.25 3.00 -8.56
C LEU A 53 -5.11 3.37 -7.62
N ILE A 54 -5.43 3.59 -6.34
CA ILE A 54 -4.42 3.91 -5.34
C ILE A 54 -3.37 2.81 -5.24
N VAL A 55 -3.82 1.56 -5.18
CA VAL A 55 -2.93 0.41 -5.10
C VAL A 55 -2.05 0.30 -6.34
N ASN A 56 -2.59 0.60 -7.51
CA ASN A 56 -1.86 0.47 -8.77
C ASN A 56 -0.95 1.65 -9.10
N GLN A 57 -1.08 2.78 -8.42
CA GLN A 57 -0.31 3.98 -8.74
C GLN A 57 1.20 3.75 -8.84
N PRO A 58 1.86 3.08 -7.88
CA PRO A 58 3.30 2.89 -8.02
C PRO A 58 3.66 1.98 -9.20
N LEU A 59 2.81 1.03 -9.53
CA LEU A 59 3.06 0.13 -10.66
C LEU A 59 2.92 0.85 -11.99
N VAL A 60 1.91 1.72 -12.10
CA VAL A 60 1.71 2.53 -13.30
C VAL A 60 2.87 3.50 -13.48
N LEU A 61 3.28 4.15 -12.39
CA LEU A 61 4.36 5.13 -12.44
C LEU A 61 5.68 4.53 -12.90
N THR A 62 5.98 3.32 -12.46
CA THR A 62 7.22 2.64 -12.81
C THR A 62 7.08 1.71 -14.01
N GLU A 63 5.89 1.63 -14.61
CA GLU A 63 5.60 0.79 -15.76
C GLU A 63 5.92 -0.68 -15.49
N THR A 64 5.57 -1.15 -14.30
CA THR A 64 5.86 -2.53 -13.89
C THR A 64 4.61 -3.38 -13.69
N GLN A 65 3.46 -2.93 -14.19
CA GLN A 65 2.19 -3.60 -13.95
C GLN A 65 2.19 -5.09 -14.35
N ALA A 66 2.85 -5.43 -15.45
CA ALA A 66 2.87 -6.80 -15.92
C ALA A 66 4.17 -7.55 -15.60
N LYS A 67 5.02 -6.96 -14.77
CA LYS A 67 6.32 -7.57 -14.47
C LYS A 67 6.32 -8.41 -13.20
N PHE A 68 5.37 -8.16 -12.32
CA PHE A 68 5.34 -8.81 -11.01
C PHE A 68 3.96 -9.35 -10.70
N ASP A 69 3.93 -10.46 -9.99
CA ASP A 69 2.75 -10.87 -9.24
C ASP A 69 2.90 -10.34 -7.83
N ILE A 70 1.82 -9.83 -7.28
CA ILE A 70 1.86 -9.14 -6.00
C ILE A 70 0.93 -9.84 -5.02
N PHE A 71 1.49 -10.23 -3.89
CA PHE A 71 0.75 -10.84 -2.80
C PHE A 71 0.83 -9.93 -1.58
N VAL A 72 -0.32 -9.62 -1.01
CA VAL A 72 -0.43 -8.66 0.09
C VAL A 72 -1.16 -9.30 1.25
N ASN A 73 -0.59 -9.13 2.45
CA ASN A 73 -1.30 -9.37 3.70
C ASN A 73 -1.49 -8.02 4.37
N VAL A 74 -2.72 -7.60 4.54
CA VAL A 74 -3.03 -6.31 5.14
C VAL A 74 -3.94 -6.51 6.34
N LYS A 75 -3.69 -5.73 7.39
CA LYS A 75 -4.45 -5.79 8.64
C LYS A 75 -4.77 -4.39 9.12
N GLY A 76 -5.88 -4.29 9.80
CA GLY A 76 -6.25 -3.10 10.56
C GLY A 76 -6.76 -1.95 9.72
N GLY A 77 -7.38 -1.01 10.39
CA GLY A 77 -7.91 0.18 9.76
C GLY A 77 -9.06 -0.09 8.81
N GLY A 78 -9.44 0.94 8.08
CA GLY A 78 -10.48 0.84 7.06
C GLY A 78 -9.91 0.62 5.68
N THR A 79 -10.77 0.43 4.69
CA THR A 79 -10.35 0.13 3.32
C THR A 79 -9.47 1.22 2.72
N THR A 80 -9.77 2.49 3.00
CA THR A 80 -8.96 3.59 2.48
C THR A 80 -7.55 3.55 3.06
N GLY A 81 -7.43 3.32 4.37
CA GLY A 81 -6.13 3.19 5.01
C GLY A 81 -5.37 1.97 4.49
N GLN A 82 -6.08 0.87 4.25
CA GLN A 82 -5.47 -0.33 3.71
C GLN A 82 -4.91 -0.09 2.30
N ALA A 83 -5.66 0.58 1.43
CA ALA A 83 -5.18 0.89 0.08
C ALA A 83 -3.93 1.76 0.13
N GLY A 84 -3.90 2.76 1.00
CA GLY A 84 -2.72 3.59 1.20
C GLY A 84 -1.52 2.82 1.73
N ALA A 85 -1.75 1.91 2.68
CA ALA A 85 -0.70 1.07 3.22
C ALA A 85 -0.13 0.12 2.15
N ILE A 86 -1.00 -0.45 1.33
CA ILE A 86 -0.58 -1.33 0.25
C ILE A 86 0.25 -0.55 -0.77
N ARG A 87 -0.18 0.65 -1.15
CA ARG A 87 0.59 1.51 -2.06
C ARG A 87 2.00 1.76 -1.53
N HIS A 88 2.09 2.10 -0.26
CA HIS A 88 3.39 2.33 0.38
C HIS A 88 4.25 1.07 0.37
N GLY A 89 3.63 -0.07 0.69
CA GLY A 89 4.34 -1.36 0.71
C GLY A 89 4.83 -1.76 -0.68
N ILE A 90 4.01 -1.60 -1.71
CA ILE A 90 4.40 -1.89 -3.09
C ILE A 90 5.57 -1.01 -3.50
N SER A 91 5.52 0.29 -3.17
CA SER A 91 6.60 1.21 -3.50
C SER A 91 7.91 0.79 -2.87
N ARG A 92 7.89 0.41 -1.60
CA ARG A 92 9.08 -0.05 -0.91
C ARG A 92 9.60 -1.37 -1.48
N ALA A 93 8.71 -2.28 -1.82
CA ALA A 93 9.10 -3.54 -2.44
C ALA A 93 9.73 -3.32 -3.82
N LEU A 94 9.21 -2.38 -4.60
CA LEU A 94 9.79 -2.04 -5.90
C LEU A 94 11.21 -1.50 -5.77
N VAL A 95 11.46 -0.66 -4.77
CA VAL A 95 12.82 -0.16 -4.52
C VAL A 95 13.76 -1.31 -4.13
N ASN A 96 13.26 -2.27 -3.36
CA ASN A 96 14.04 -3.45 -3.02
C ASN A 96 14.32 -4.33 -4.24
N ALA A 97 13.39 -4.37 -5.19
CA ALA A 97 13.57 -5.12 -6.42
C ALA A 97 14.61 -4.46 -7.32
N ASP A 98 14.53 -3.15 -7.46
CA ASP A 98 15.48 -2.40 -8.29
C ASP A 98 15.53 -0.95 -7.80
N PRO A 99 16.69 -0.49 -7.31
CA PRO A 99 16.81 0.88 -6.81
C PRO A 99 16.54 1.97 -7.85
N ILE A 100 16.50 1.61 -9.13
CA ILE A 100 16.22 2.59 -10.19
C ILE A 100 14.84 3.22 -10.03
N TYR A 101 13.91 2.51 -9.40
CA TYR A 101 12.55 3.03 -9.19
C TYR A 101 12.45 4.07 -8.09
N ARG A 102 13.49 4.19 -7.27
CA ARG A 102 13.45 5.05 -6.08
C ARG A 102 13.21 6.52 -6.41
N ALA A 103 13.86 7.03 -7.44
CA ALA A 103 13.75 8.44 -7.78
C ALA A 103 12.31 8.83 -8.15
N GLU A 104 11.67 8.03 -8.99
CA GLU A 104 10.30 8.30 -9.43
C GLU A 104 9.31 8.14 -8.28
N LEU A 105 9.47 7.09 -7.49
CA LEU A 105 8.56 6.82 -6.38
C LEU A 105 8.69 7.88 -5.28
N LYS A 106 9.91 8.32 -5.02
CA LYS A 106 10.15 9.38 -4.03
C LYS A 106 9.57 10.71 -4.51
N LYS A 107 9.74 11.03 -5.78
CA LYS A 107 9.20 12.26 -6.36
C LYS A 107 7.68 12.29 -6.27
N ALA A 108 7.03 11.15 -6.48
CA ALA A 108 5.59 11.04 -6.38
C ALA A 108 5.08 11.00 -4.93
N GLY A 109 5.97 10.88 -3.95
CA GLY A 109 5.59 10.82 -2.54
C GLY A 109 5.17 9.45 -2.05
N PHE A 110 5.36 8.41 -2.84
CA PHE A 110 4.90 7.06 -2.48
C PHE A 110 5.82 6.35 -1.49
N LEU A 111 7.04 6.82 -1.33
CA LEU A 111 7.98 6.22 -0.38
C LEU A 111 7.86 6.80 1.02
N THR A 112 7.18 7.92 1.15
CA THR A 112 7.02 8.57 2.44
C THR A 112 5.78 8.03 3.12
N ARG A 113 5.95 7.56 4.35
CA ARG A 113 4.79 7.16 5.14
C ARG A 113 3.98 8.41 5.46
N ASP A 114 2.69 8.34 5.21
CA ASP A 114 1.79 9.41 5.61
C ASP A 114 1.60 9.30 7.13
N PRO A 115 2.12 10.26 7.92
CA PRO A 115 2.01 10.18 9.37
C PRO A 115 0.65 10.57 9.88
N ARG A 116 -0.25 11.02 9.00
CA ARG A 116 -1.56 11.48 9.44
C ARG A 116 -2.39 10.32 9.96
N MET A 117 -2.77 10.45 11.20
CA MET A 117 -3.70 9.55 11.85
C MET A 117 -4.83 10.42 12.39
N LYS A 118 -5.96 9.79 12.68
CA LYS A 118 -7.02 10.53 13.35
C LYS A 118 -6.50 10.94 14.70
N GLU A 119 -6.33 12.24 14.90
CA GLU A 119 -5.83 12.76 16.16
C GLU A 119 -6.82 12.51 17.29
N ARG A 120 -6.28 12.28 18.45
CA ARG A 120 -7.08 12.14 19.65
C ARG A 120 -7.81 13.47 19.90
N LYS A 121 -9.09 13.36 20.22
CA LYS A 121 -9.87 14.53 20.62
C LYS A 121 -9.29 15.11 21.90
N LYS A 122 -8.97 16.39 21.86
CA LYS A 122 -8.41 17.08 23.01
C LYS A 122 -9.50 17.78 23.80
N TYR A 123 -9.22 17.99 25.07
CA TYR A 123 -10.14 18.69 25.94
C TYR A 123 -10.50 20.06 25.35
N GLY A 124 -11.78 20.38 25.34
CA GLY A 124 -12.26 21.67 24.83
C GLY A 124 -12.47 21.71 23.32
N LEU A 125 -12.16 20.61 22.61
CA LEU A 125 -12.31 20.55 21.17
C LEU A 125 -13.37 19.52 20.78
N LYS A 126 -14.07 19.77 19.66
CA LYS A 126 -15.01 18.78 19.15
C LYS A 126 -14.30 17.61 18.47
N LYS A 127 -13.18 17.90 17.86
CA LYS A 127 -12.28 16.91 17.28
C LYS A 127 -10.88 17.28 17.73
N ALA A 128 -9.88 16.56 17.26
CA ALA A 128 -8.52 16.81 17.73
C ALA A 128 -8.09 18.27 17.62
N ARG A 129 -8.52 18.95 16.57
CA ARG A 129 -8.14 20.34 16.34
C ARG A 129 -9.29 21.31 16.17
N LYS A 130 -10.50 20.79 16.03
CA LYS A 130 -11.65 21.64 15.76
C LYS A 130 -12.23 22.15 17.08
N ALA A 131 -12.02 23.42 17.34
CA ALA A 131 -12.59 24.06 18.51
C ALA A 131 -14.10 24.13 18.38
N PRO A 132 -14.84 24.09 19.50
CA PRO A 132 -16.27 24.32 19.45
C PRO A 132 -16.55 25.72 18.89
N GLN A 133 -17.53 25.78 18.01
CA GLN A 133 -17.93 27.08 17.47
C GLN A 133 -18.80 27.78 18.47
N PHE A 134 -18.42 29.01 18.80
CA PHE A 134 -19.26 29.82 19.66
C PHE A 134 -20.45 30.33 18.89
N SER A 135 -21.61 30.27 19.50
CA SER A 135 -22.84 30.68 18.84
C SER A 135 -22.85 32.14 18.39
N LYS A 136 -21.99 32.94 18.94
CA LYS A 136 -21.88 34.34 18.59
C LYS A 136 -21.02 34.69 17.45
N ARG A 137 -20.44 33.75 16.88
CA ARG A 137 -19.60 34.00 15.71
C ARG A 137 -20.40 34.03 14.46
#